data_75ce7e3e231d91d13e33bbc4ae48a38d
#
_entry.id   75ce7e3e231d91d13e33bbc4ae48a38d
#
_cell.length_a   1.000
_cell.length_b   1.000
_cell.length_c   1.000
_cell.angle_alpha   90.00
_cell.angle_beta   90.00
_cell.angle_gamma   90.00
#
_symmetry.space_group_name_H-M   'P 1'
#
loop_
_entity.id
_entity.type
_entity.pdbx_description
1 polymer ?
#
loop_
_entity_poly.entity_id
_entity_poly.type
_entity_poly.pdbx_seq_one_letter_code
_entity_poly.pdbx_strand_id
1 'polypeptide(L)'
;MQKNNKKTIKGWKKFILNEYSLTLIICLSIIVSAQLLHVVRVSGMSMFPTYTPNELLRTTTNVSDIHIDDIVVFNVTSEQLKGSPAGEDGHDHRLIKRVVGVEGDVIQIKEGRLYRNNEEVGDGFEEMKNAGIAKEPIIVKHGELFVLGDNRNNSYDSRKIGLVKIKDVTNIVKGNLLSFWKDKK
;
A
#
# COMPACT_ATOMS: atom_id res chain seq x y z
N MET A 1 9.59 -32.13 60.27
CA MET A 1 8.51 -31.82 59.31
C MET A 1 8.73 -30.62 58.43
N GLN A 2 9.79 -29.82 58.53
CA GLN A 2 10.01 -28.59 57.72
C GLN A 2 10.73 -28.79 56.36
N LYS A 3 11.36 -29.93 56.08
CA LYS A 3 12.19 -30.15 54.88
C LYS A 3 11.38 -30.49 53.62
N ASN A 4 10.15 -31.03 53.75
CA ASN A 4 9.31 -31.43 52.65
C ASN A 4 8.59 -30.25 52.02
N ASN A 5 8.25 -29.19 52.75
CA ASN A 5 7.53 -28.03 52.24
C ASN A 5 8.36 -27.16 51.29
N LYS A 6 9.69 -27.07 51.50
CA LYS A 6 10.59 -26.28 50.65
C LYS A 6 10.80 -26.91 49.26
N LYS A 7 10.77 -28.24 49.13
CA LYS A 7 10.90 -28.95 47.84
C LYS A 7 9.65 -28.78 46.97
N THR A 8 8.46 -28.84 47.58
CA THR A 8 7.18 -28.70 46.90
C THR A 8 7.03 -27.26 46.35
N ILE A 9 7.36 -26.25 47.14
CA ILE A 9 7.29 -24.83 46.74
C ILE A 9 8.27 -24.52 45.58
N LYS A 10 9.47 -25.12 45.60
CA LYS A 10 10.43 -24.97 44.48
C LYS A 10 9.95 -25.64 43.20
N GLY A 11 9.28 -26.78 43.27
CA GLY A 11 8.68 -27.48 42.15
C GLY A 11 7.55 -26.66 41.51
N TRP A 12 6.65 -26.12 42.30
CA TRP A 12 5.55 -25.28 41.85
C TRP A 12 6.02 -23.97 41.20
N LYS A 13 7.02 -23.30 41.80
CA LYS A 13 7.62 -22.10 41.19
C LYS A 13 8.27 -22.39 39.84
N LYS A 14 8.94 -23.53 39.71
CA LYS A 14 9.56 -23.96 38.45
C LYS A 14 8.51 -24.31 37.40
N PHE A 15 7.41 -24.94 37.78
CA PHE A 15 6.28 -25.25 36.89
C PHE A 15 5.58 -23.97 36.39
N ILE A 16 5.22 -23.07 37.31
CA ILE A 16 4.58 -21.79 37.01
C ILE A 16 5.49 -20.95 36.10
N LEU A 17 6.80 -20.85 36.39
CA LEU A 17 7.75 -20.13 35.57
C LEU A 17 7.87 -20.74 34.15
N ASN A 18 7.75 -22.05 33.98
CA ASN A 18 7.82 -22.72 32.70
C ASN A 18 6.56 -22.45 31.85
N GLU A 19 5.39 -22.48 32.48
CA GLU A 19 4.11 -22.17 31.83
C GLU A 19 4.04 -20.70 31.37
N TYR A 20 4.42 -19.76 32.23
CA TYR A 20 4.45 -18.34 31.88
C TYR A 20 5.54 -18.03 30.84
N SER A 21 6.68 -18.72 30.87
CA SER A 21 7.73 -18.52 29.86
C SER A 21 7.29 -18.98 28.49
N LEU A 22 6.58 -20.09 28.37
CA LEU A 22 6.04 -20.59 27.13
C LEU A 22 4.98 -19.61 26.56
N THR A 23 4.05 -19.17 27.41
CA THR A 23 3.04 -18.18 27.03
C THR A 23 3.68 -16.87 26.58
N LEU A 24 4.70 -16.38 27.28
CA LEU A 24 5.44 -15.18 26.93
C LEU A 24 6.15 -15.33 25.58
N ILE A 25 6.78 -16.47 25.29
CA ILE A 25 7.44 -16.76 24.03
C ILE A 25 6.41 -16.77 22.90
N ILE A 26 5.25 -17.40 23.09
CA ILE A 26 4.18 -17.43 22.10
C ILE A 26 3.66 -16.01 21.84
N CYS A 27 3.36 -15.25 22.88
CA CYS A 27 2.92 -13.85 22.73
C CYS A 27 3.96 -13.00 22.01
N LEU A 28 5.24 -13.13 22.38
CA LEU A 28 6.33 -12.40 21.75
C LEU A 28 6.50 -12.79 20.28
N SER A 29 6.38 -14.08 19.95
CA SER A 29 6.45 -14.56 18.56
C SER A 29 5.30 -14.03 17.71
N ILE A 30 4.08 -13.95 18.27
CA ILE A 30 2.90 -13.36 17.60
C ILE A 30 3.14 -11.86 17.36
N ILE A 31 3.63 -11.12 18.36
CA ILE A 31 3.91 -9.69 18.23
C ILE A 31 4.99 -9.44 17.15
N VAL A 32 6.08 -10.19 17.18
CA VAL A 32 7.16 -10.08 16.20
C VAL A 32 6.66 -10.44 14.80
N SER A 33 5.88 -11.51 14.66
CA SER A 33 5.29 -11.91 13.38
C SER A 33 4.33 -10.84 12.84
N ALA A 34 3.52 -10.25 13.70
CA ALA A 34 2.60 -9.18 13.34
C ALA A 34 3.34 -7.90 12.87
N GLN A 35 4.49 -7.58 13.47
CA GLN A 35 5.32 -6.45 13.05
C GLN A 35 6.07 -6.71 11.72
N LEU A 36 6.39 -7.96 11.41
CA LEU A 36 6.99 -8.34 10.13
C LEU A 36 5.97 -8.37 8.99
N LEU A 37 4.68 -8.45 9.29
CA LEU A 37 3.60 -8.39 8.31
C LEU A 37 3.22 -6.93 8.05
N HIS A 38 3.81 -6.35 7.00
CA HIS A 38 3.43 -5.01 6.53
C HIS A 38 2.08 -5.12 5.80
N VAL A 39 1.00 -4.80 6.50
CA VAL A 39 -0.37 -4.89 5.99
C VAL A 39 -0.97 -3.50 5.89
N VAL A 40 -1.59 -3.21 4.75
CA VAL A 40 -2.35 -1.99 4.51
C VAL A 40 -3.80 -2.36 4.22
N ARG A 41 -4.75 -1.63 4.82
CA ARG A 41 -6.18 -1.77 4.54
C ARG A 41 -6.60 -0.77 3.48
N VAL A 42 -7.32 -1.24 2.46
CA VAL A 42 -7.90 -0.38 1.43
C VAL A 42 -9.12 0.35 2.01
N SER A 43 -9.15 1.69 1.93
CA SER A 43 -10.23 2.50 2.49
C SER A 43 -11.20 3.08 1.45
N GLY A 44 -10.82 3.15 0.18
CA GLY A 44 -11.61 3.79 -0.87
C GLY A 44 -11.84 2.91 -2.08
N MET A 45 -12.59 3.43 -3.05
CA MET A 45 -12.95 2.74 -4.30
C MET A 45 -11.98 3.01 -5.46
N SER A 46 -10.92 3.78 -5.24
CA SER A 46 -10.05 4.27 -6.32
C SER A 46 -9.24 3.19 -7.02
N MET A 47 -9.13 2.00 -6.42
CA MET A 47 -8.43 0.83 -6.99
C MET A 47 -9.38 -0.27 -7.46
N PHE A 48 -10.70 -0.01 -7.49
CA PHE A 48 -11.67 -0.93 -8.08
C PHE A 48 -11.45 -1.04 -9.61
N PRO A 49 -11.53 -2.22 -10.25
CA PRO A 49 -11.94 -3.51 -9.68
C PRO A 49 -10.81 -4.33 -9.04
N THR A 50 -9.56 -3.88 -9.13
CA THR A 50 -8.39 -4.64 -8.63
C THR A 50 -8.48 -4.89 -7.14
N TYR A 51 -8.85 -3.87 -6.36
CA TYR A 51 -9.06 -3.97 -4.92
C TYR A 51 -10.37 -3.29 -4.50
N THR A 52 -11.05 -3.92 -3.54
CA THR A 52 -12.28 -3.40 -2.94
C THR A 52 -12.02 -2.83 -1.55
N PRO A 53 -12.90 -1.93 -1.05
CA PRO A 53 -12.77 -1.40 0.31
C PRO A 53 -12.72 -2.52 1.35
N ASN A 54 -11.93 -2.28 2.40
CA ASN A 54 -11.68 -3.19 3.52
C ASN A 54 -10.79 -4.39 3.22
N GLU A 55 -10.31 -4.58 2.00
CA GLU A 55 -9.29 -5.59 1.73
C GLU A 55 -7.99 -5.28 2.47
N LEU A 56 -7.35 -6.35 2.94
CA LEU A 56 -6.04 -6.31 3.58
C LEU A 56 -4.97 -6.73 2.57
N LEU A 57 -4.04 -5.83 2.31
CA LEU A 57 -2.98 -6.02 1.33
C LEU A 57 -1.65 -6.23 2.04
N ARG A 58 -0.95 -7.29 1.64
CA ARG A 58 0.44 -7.50 2.04
C ARG A 58 1.33 -6.55 1.27
N THR A 59 2.24 -5.88 1.95
CA THR A 59 3.13 -4.87 1.38
C THR A 59 4.58 -5.11 1.77
N THR A 60 5.50 -4.43 1.10
CA THR A 60 6.91 -4.30 1.50
C THR A 60 7.28 -2.84 1.63
N THR A 61 8.18 -2.55 2.56
CA THR A 61 8.79 -1.21 2.73
C THR A 61 10.05 -1.03 1.89
N ASN A 62 10.52 -2.10 1.22
CA ASN A 62 11.59 -1.96 0.25
C ASN A 62 11.03 -1.33 -1.02
N VAL A 63 11.31 -0.05 -1.22
CA VAL A 63 10.85 0.79 -2.33
C VAL A 63 11.99 1.17 -3.28
N SER A 64 13.13 0.45 -3.23
CA SER A 64 14.32 0.75 -4.04
C SER A 64 14.15 0.43 -5.53
N ASP A 65 13.16 -0.38 -5.89
CA ASP A 65 12.99 -0.89 -7.24
C ASP A 65 11.48 -0.89 -7.58
N ILE A 66 11.00 0.24 -8.08
CA ILE A 66 9.60 0.46 -8.44
C ILE A 66 9.48 0.37 -9.96
N HIS A 67 8.61 -0.49 -10.43
CA HIS A 67 8.34 -0.73 -11.85
C HIS A 67 6.95 -0.27 -12.27
N ILE A 68 6.75 -0.21 -13.58
CA ILE A 68 5.41 -0.07 -14.17
C ILE A 68 4.53 -1.22 -13.66
N ASP A 69 3.25 -0.89 -13.42
CA ASP A 69 2.21 -1.76 -12.85
C ASP A 69 2.35 -2.09 -11.36
N ASP A 70 3.44 -1.71 -10.70
CA ASP A 70 3.49 -1.79 -9.24
C ASP A 70 2.38 -0.93 -8.62
N ILE A 71 1.77 -1.44 -7.57
CA ILE A 71 0.81 -0.69 -6.78
C ILE A 71 1.51 -0.17 -5.54
N VAL A 72 1.56 1.14 -5.42
CA VAL A 72 2.31 1.85 -4.36
C VAL A 72 1.38 2.54 -3.38
N VAL A 73 1.82 2.58 -2.12
CA VAL A 73 1.21 3.40 -1.07
C VAL A 73 2.16 4.54 -0.77
N PHE A 74 1.66 5.76 -0.80
CA PHE A 74 2.47 6.96 -0.62
C PHE A 74 1.73 8.03 0.19
N ASN A 75 2.52 8.89 0.83
CA ASN A 75 2.01 10.02 1.59
C ASN A 75 1.66 11.18 0.66
N VAL A 76 0.56 11.85 0.96
CA VAL A 76 0.15 13.11 0.33
C VAL A 76 -0.20 14.12 1.40
N THR A 77 0.13 15.37 1.16
CA THR A 77 -0.22 16.46 2.07
C THR A 77 -1.67 16.90 1.85
N SER A 78 -2.26 17.51 2.87
CA SER A 78 -3.60 18.12 2.77
C SER A 78 -3.69 19.13 1.63
N GLU A 79 -2.62 19.90 1.37
CA GLU A 79 -2.57 20.87 0.27
C GLU A 79 -2.68 20.18 -1.12
N GLN A 80 -2.01 19.03 -1.29
CA GLN A 80 -2.11 18.24 -2.53
C GLN A 80 -3.51 17.64 -2.73
N LEU A 81 -4.26 17.43 -1.64
CA LEU A 81 -5.62 16.89 -1.66
C LEU A 81 -6.71 17.98 -1.71
N LYS A 82 -6.34 19.25 -1.79
CA LYS A 82 -7.29 20.35 -1.83
C LYS A 82 -8.31 20.18 -2.97
N GLY A 83 -9.58 20.26 -2.61
CA GLY A 83 -10.69 20.01 -3.55
C GLY A 83 -11.06 18.53 -3.72
N SER A 84 -10.51 17.65 -2.88
CA SER A 84 -11.00 16.28 -2.72
C SER A 84 -11.69 16.12 -1.36
N PRO A 85 -12.64 15.18 -1.21
CA PRO A 85 -13.27 14.90 0.08
C PRO A 85 -12.26 14.53 1.18
N ALA A 86 -11.15 13.89 0.81
CA ALA A 86 -10.08 13.52 1.75
C ALA A 86 -9.25 14.72 2.21
N GLY A 87 -9.21 15.82 1.46
CA GLY A 87 -8.45 17.01 1.84
C GLY A 87 -9.23 18.00 2.72
N GLU A 88 -10.52 17.76 2.94
CA GLU A 88 -11.38 18.64 3.75
C GLU A 88 -11.10 18.56 5.25
N ASP A 89 -10.51 17.46 5.72
CA ASP A 89 -10.16 17.28 7.14
C ASP A 89 -8.84 17.96 7.55
N GLY A 90 -8.10 18.50 6.59
CA GLY A 90 -6.84 19.21 6.80
C GLY A 90 -5.65 18.34 7.24
N HIS A 91 -5.80 17.02 7.19
CA HIS A 91 -4.75 16.08 7.57
C HIS A 91 -4.01 15.52 6.35
N ASP A 92 -2.77 15.09 6.58
CA ASP A 92 -2.02 14.32 5.60
C ASP A 92 -2.58 12.90 5.50
N HIS A 93 -2.65 12.39 4.29
CA HIS A 93 -3.22 11.08 3.99
C HIS A 93 -2.23 10.16 3.29
N ARG A 94 -2.59 8.88 3.26
CA ARG A 94 -1.92 7.89 2.42
C ARG A 94 -2.86 7.47 1.29
N LEU A 95 -2.34 7.49 0.06
CA LEU A 95 -3.06 7.01 -1.10
C LEU A 95 -2.44 5.72 -1.61
N ILE A 96 -3.25 4.90 -2.26
CA ILE A 96 -2.85 3.69 -2.96
C ILE A 96 -3.17 3.86 -4.44
N LYS A 97 -2.17 3.69 -5.34
CA LYS A 97 -2.30 3.87 -6.79
C LYS A 97 -1.37 2.93 -7.54
N ARG A 98 -1.66 2.73 -8.84
CA ARG A 98 -0.81 1.99 -9.77
C ARG A 98 0.19 2.94 -10.44
N VAL A 99 1.43 2.50 -10.54
CA VAL A 99 2.48 3.18 -11.30
C VAL A 99 2.24 2.94 -12.79
N VAL A 100 2.07 4.00 -13.58
CA VAL A 100 1.90 3.94 -15.03
C VAL A 100 2.98 4.69 -15.79
N GLY A 101 3.85 5.41 -15.06
CA GLY A 101 5.03 6.07 -15.62
C GLY A 101 6.15 6.15 -14.59
N VAL A 102 7.36 5.85 -15.03
CA VAL A 102 8.60 5.93 -14.28
C VAL A 102 9.55 6.93 -14.94
N GLU A 103 10.67 7.21 -14.30
CA GLU A 103 11.69 8.14 -14.81
C GLU A 103 11.99 7.96 -16.30
N GLY A 104 11.96 9.06 -17.04
CA GLY A 104 12.20 9.11 -18.47
C GLY A 104 10.95 8.90 -19.33
N ASP A 105 9.87 8.37 -18.77
CA ASP A 105 8.63 8.19 -19.53
C ASP A 105 7.96 9.54 -19.85
N VAL A 106 7.34 9.60 -21.01
CA VAL A 106 6.45 10.67 -21.43
C VAL A 106 5.02 10.17 -21.37
N ILE A 107 4.22 10.72 -20.46
CA ILE A 107 2.84 10.32 -20.20
C ILE A 107 1.89 11.35 -20.82
N GLN A 108 0.90 10.87 -21.57
CA GLN A 108 -0.18 11.70 -22.08
C GLN A 108 -1.51 10.93 -22.06
N ILE A 109 -2.61 11.65 -21.87
CA ILE A 109 -3.97 11.09 -21.97
C ILE A 109 -4.69 11.79 -23.10
N LYS A 110 -4.97 11.05 -24.18
CA LYS A 110 -5.68 11.51 -25.38
C LYS A 110 -6.96 10.70 -25.55
N GLU A 111 -8.06 11.37 -25.80
CA GLU A 111 -9.36 10.71 -26.04
C GLU A 111 -9.72 9.67 -24.99
N GLY A 112 -9.37 9.95 -23.71
CA GLY A 112 -9.63 9.06 -22.60
C GLY A 112 -8.66 7.88 -22.43
N ARG A 113 -7.67 7.74 -23.32
CA ARG A 113 -6.69 6.64 -23.31
C ARG A 113 -5.33 7.08 -22.85
N LEU A 114 -4.65 6.18 -22.15
CA LEU A 114 -3.29 6.41 -21.67
C LEU A 114 -2.27 6.15 -22.80
N TYR A 115 -1.38 7.09 -22.99
CA TYR A 115 -0.21 6.95 -23.86
C TYR A 115 1.05 7.07 -23.01
N ARG A 116 1.99 6.17 -23.22
CA ARG A 116 3.33 6.22 -22.66
C ARG A 116 4.34 6.15 -23.81
N ASN A 117 5.22 7.15 -23.88
CA ASN A 117 6.23 7.27 -24.95
C ASN A 117 5.62 7.25 -26.37
N ASN A 118 4.47 7.92 -26.52
CA ASN A 118 3.64 7.99 -27.75
C ASN A 118 2.94 6.68 -28.15
N GLU A 119 3.06 5.61 -27.39
CA GLU A 119 2.35 4.35 -27.63
C GLU A 119 1.14 4.25 -26.70
N GLU A 120 0.00 3.80 -27.22
CA GLU A 120 -1.20 3.56 -26.43
C GLU A 120 -0.96 2.40 -25.47
N VAL A 121 -1.22 2.62 -24.18
CA VAL A 121 -1.14 1.58 -23.16
C VAL A 121 -2.50 0.91 -23.03
N GLY A 122 -2.61 -0.31 -23.56
CA GLY A 122 -3.80 -1.16 -23.43
C GLY A 122 -3.89 -1.78 -22.05
N ASP A 123 -4.23 -1.00 -21.03
CA ASP A 123 -4.20 -1.44 -19.63
C ASP A 123 -5.51 -2.09 -19.15
N GLY A 124 -6.53 -2.16 -20.02
CA GLY A 124 -7.81 -2.83 -19.73
C GLY A 124 -8.73 -2.08 -18.76
N PHE A 125 -8.39 -0.84 -18.38
CA PHE A 125 -9.25 0.00 -17.56
C PHE A 125 -10.19 0.86 -18.41
N GLU A 126 -11.20 1.45 -17.76
CA GLU A 126 -12.17 2.32 -18.44
C GLU A 126 -11.53 3.60 -19.02
N GLU A 127 -12.13 4.13 -20.09
CA GLU A 127 -11.71 5.41 -20.66
C GLU A 127 -11.86 6.56 -19.66
N MET A 128 -10.83 7.40 -19.59
CA MET A 128 -10.76 8.52 -18.66
C MET A 128 -11.53 9.74 -19.17
N LYS A 129 -12.53 10.18 -18.42
CA LYS A 129 -13.30 11.40 -18.72
C LYS A 129 -12.50 12.67 -18.51
N ASN A 130 -11.44 12.62 -17.70
CA ASN A 130 -10.59 13.76 -17.38
C ASN A 130 -9.12 13.38 -17.41
N ALA A 131 -8.37 14.02 -18.28
CA ALA A 131 -6.93 13.85 -18.44
C ALA A 131 -6.11 14.62 -17.38
N GLY A 132 -6.71 15.61 -16.73
CA GLY A 132 -6.02 16.47 -15.77
C GLY A 132 -4.79 17.12 -16.37
N ILE A 133 -3.68 17.11 -15.62
CA ILE A 133 -2.40 17.67 -16.10
C ILE A 133 -1.83 16.89 -17.29
N ALA A 134 -2.18 15.60 -17.47
CA ALA A 134 -1.69 14.76 -18.55
C ALA A 134 -2.43 14.96 -19.89
N LYS A 135 -3.26 16.00 -20.01
CA LYS A 135 -3.80 16.43 -21.31
C LYS A 135 -2.66 16.79 -22.27
N GLU A 136 -1.64 17.46 -21.76
CA GLU A 136 -0.38 17.69 -22.46
C GLU A 136 0.66 16.64 -22.04
N PRO A 137 1.67 16.35 -22.89
CA PRO A 137 2.73 15.40 -22.56
C PRO A 137 3.49 15.81 -21.29
N ILE A 138 3.63 14.89 -20.34
CA ILE A 138 4.36 15.08 -19.11
C ILE A 138 5.54 14.14 -19.06
N ILE A 139 6.74 14.68 -18.88
CA ILE A 139 7.95 13.91 -18.68
C ILE A 139 8.06 13.58 -17.20
N VAL A 140 8.15 12.29 -16.86
CA VAL A 140 8.43 11.82 -15.49
C VAL A 140 9.91 12.03 -15.21
N LYS A 141 10.21 12.90 -14.23
CA LYS A 141 11.60 13.27 -13.90
C LYS A 141 12.23 12.25 -12.96
N HIS A 142 13.55 12.38 -12.79
CA HIS A 142 14.30 11.57 -11.83
C HIS A 142 13.67 11.62 -10.42
N GLY A 143 13.47 10.46 -9.82
CA GLY A 143 12.89 10.34 -8.49
C GLY A 143 11.38 10.58 -8.41
N GLU A 144 10.67 10.62 -9.54
CA GLU A 144 9.23 10.82 -9.62
C GLU A 144 8.52 9.64 -10.29
N LEU A 145 7.21 9.54 -10.04
CA LEU A 145 6.31 8.54 -10.61
C LEU A 145 5.05 9.23 -11.13
N PHE A 146 4.49 8.72 -12.23
CA PHE A 146 3.12 9.02 -12.60
C PHE A 146 2.23 7.85 -12.21
N VAL A 147 1.23 8.11 -11.37
CA VAL A 147 0.38 7.06 -10.81
C VAL A 147 -1.09 7.31 -11.12
N LEU A 148 -1.86 6.24 -11.36
CA LEU A 148 -3.30 6.28 -11.61
C LEU A 148 -4.03 5.32 -10.67
N GLY A 149 -5.26 5.69 -10.32
CA GLY A 149 -6.20 4.72 -9.73
C GLY A 149 -6.76 3.81 -10.82
N ASP A 150 -7.01 2.55 -10.50
CA ASP A 150 -7.61 1.58 -11.43
C ASP A 150 -9.07 1.94 -11.74
N ASN A 151 -9.77 2.56 -10.78
CA ASN A 151 -11.06 3.23 -11.01
C ASN A 151 -10.80 4.61 -11.62
N ARG A 152 -10.57 4.66 -12.91
CA ARG A 152 -10.11 5.82 -13.68
C ARG A 152 -10.95 7.07 -13.48
N ASN A 153 -12.26 6.91 -13.37
CA ASN A 153 -13.19 8.04 -13.24
C ASN A 153 -13.56 8.37 -11.78
N ASN A 154 -13.14 7.51 -10.82
CA ASN A 154 -13.34 7.75 -9.39
C ASN A 154 -12.00 7.66 -8.63
N SER A 155 -11.02 8.45 -9.05
CA SER A 155 -9.69 8.49 -8.45
C SER A 155 -9.17 9.91 -8.33
N TYR A 156 -8.47 10.16 -7.22
CA TYR A 156 -7.64 11.33 -7.01
C TYR A 156 -6.18 10.88 -7.12
N ASP A 157 -5.54 11.15 -8.24
CA ASP A 157 -4.24 10.61 -8.63
C ASP A 157 -3.39 11.65 -9.38
N SER A 158 -2.29 11.25 -10.03
CA SER A 158 -1.36 12.17 -10.68
C SER A 158 -1.98 13.16 -11.64
N ARG A 159 -3.15 12.86 -12.19
CA ARG A 159 -3.91 13.82 -13.04
C ARG A 159 -4.28 15.08 -12.28
N LYS A 160 -4.43 14.98 -10.96
CA LYS A 160 -4.84 16.09 -10.07
C LYS A 160 -3.73 16.51 -9.10
N ILE A 161 -3.01 15.55 -8.49
CA ILE A 161 -1.98 15.84 -7.47
C ILE A 161 -0.60 16.10 -8.07
N GLY A 162 -0.40 15.86 -9.37
CA GLY A 162 0.92 15.92 -9.99
C GLY A 162 1.73 14.63 -9.82
N LEU A 163 3.01 14.71 -10.17
CA LEU A 163 3.96 13.60 -10.02
C LEU A 163 4.21 13.29 -8.55
N VAL A 164 4.29 12.00 -8.22
CA VAL A 164 4.58 11.50 -6.87
C VAL A 164 6.07 11.28 -6.73
N LYS A 165 6.67 11.82 -5.68
CA LYS A 165 8.11 11.60 -5.42
C LYS A 165 8.32 10.22 -4.81
N ILE A 166 9.30 9.48 -5.28
CA ILE A 166 9.64 8.15 -4.75
C ILE A 166 9.91 8.18 -3.24
N LYS A 167 10.49 9.26 -2.71
CA LYS A 167 10.71 9.43 -1.27
C LYS A 167 9.43 9.46 -0.42
N ASP A 168 8.30 9.79 -1.02
CA ASP A 168 7.00 9.83 -0.34
C ASP A 168 6.28 8.47 -0.40
N VAL A 169 6.81 7.51 -1.19
CA VAL A 169 6.33 6.13 -1.23
C VAL A 169 6.76 5.40 0.03
N THR A 170 5.80 4.81 0.72
CA THR A 170 6.03 4.08 1.97
C THR A 170 6.05 2.57 1.78
N ASN A 171 5.27 2.07 0.83
CA ASN A 171 5.11 0.63 0.61
C ASN A 171 4.83 0.31 -0.87
N ILE A 172 5.25 -0.88 -1.29
CA ILE A 172 4.80 -1.54 -2.52
C ILE A 172 3.88 -2.70 -2.15
N VAL A 173 2.74 -2.80 -2.79
CA VAL A 173 1.78 -3.90 -2.59
C VAL A 173 2.29 -5.17 -3.25
N LYS A 174 2.24 -6.28 -2.53
CA LYS A 174 2.65 -7.62 -3.01
C LYS A 174 1.47 -8.57 -3.21
N GLY A 175 0.25 -8.07 -3.02
CA GLY A 175 -1.00 -8.80 -3.24
C GLY A 175 -1.94 -8.78 -2.05
N ASN A 176 -3.12 -9.38 -2.22
CA ASN A 176 -4.11 -9.53 -1.16
C ASN A 176 -3.61 -10.53 -0.11
N LEU A 177 -3.74 -10.18 1.17
CA LEU A 177 -3.32 -11.04 2.27
C LEU A 177 -4.04 -12.41 2.28
N LEU A 178 -5.29 -12.44 1.84
CA LEU A 178 -6.12 -13.65 1.84
C LEU A 178 -6.01 -14.47 0.54
N SER A 179 -5.45 -13.94 -0.55
CA SER A 179 -5.29 -14.68 -1.82
C SER A 179 -4.37 -15.87 -1.66
N PHE A 180 -3.37 -15.78 -0.78
CA PHE A 180 -2.46 -16.90 -0.47
C PHE A 180 -3.18 -18.19 -0.02
N TRP A 181 -4.40 -18.07 0.53
CA TRP A 181 -5.24 -19.21 0.95
C TRP A 181 -6.18 -19.69 -0.16
N LYS A 182 -6.48 -18.85 -1.19
CA LYS A 182 -7.39 -19.21 -2.29
C LYS A 182 -6.70 -20.01 -3.39
N ASP A 183 -5.41 -19.76 -3.63
CA ASP A 183 -4.64 -20.41 -4.71
C ASP A 183 -4.17 -21.84 -4.36
N LYS A 184 -4.53 -22.35 -3.17
CA LYS A 184 -4.19 -23.71 -2.70
C LYS A 184 -5.39 -24.69 -2.71
N LYS A 185 -6.47 -24.37 -3.43
CA LYS A 185 -7.60 -25.31 -3.59
C LYS A 185 -7.68 -25.85 -5.00
#